data_46dccf742fbb5f06413aba9214ffe205
#
_entry.id   46dccf742fbb5f06413aba9214ffe205
#
_cell.length_a   1.000
_cell.length_b   1.000
_cell.length_c   1.000
_cell.angle_alpha   90.00
_cell.angle_beta   90.00
_cell.angle_gamma   90.00
#
_symmetry.space_group_name_H-M   'P 1'
#
loop_
_entity.id
_entity.type
_entity.pdbx_description
1 polymer ?
#
loop_
_entity_poly.entity_id
_entity_poly.type
_entity_poly.pdbx_seq_one_letter_code
_entity_poly.pdbx_strand_id
1 'polypeptide(L)'
;TLRILRSHIFNWLVWPDFSSIPDRHNPFLCFQEMRVDEVAKLGRGRFMKALPALHTVPAVAYQLSGEGGSLVFSGDTAYSEPLIAAINDIPDLRYLLVETAFPDALHDLALASRHLCPSLLALFLERIKSNPEVWITHLKPSRARTTLEEIAGYCGRFSPKALHNGLELTL
;
A
#
# COMPACT_ATOMS: atom_id res chain seq x y z
N THR A 1 -13.58 -0.83 9.23
CA THR A 1 -13.10 -2.11 8.65
C THR A 1 -13.21 -3.26 9.65
N LEU A 2 -12.59 -3.20 10.85
CA LEU A 2 -12.57 -4.32 11.80
C LEU A 2 -13.96 -4.80 12.24
N ARG A 3 -14.91 -3.86 12.46
CA ARG A 3 -16.30 -4.21 12.76
C ARG A 3 -16.92 -5.06 11.64
N ILE A 4 -16.68 -4.70 10.37
CA ILE A 4 -17.19 -5.43 9.20
C ILE A 4 -16.56 -6.82 9.13
N LEU A 5 -15.24 -6.94 9.32
CA LEU A 5 -14.55 -8.23 9.34
C LEU A 5 -15.15 -9.17 10.41
N ARG A 6 -15.36 -8.66 11.63
CA ARG A 6 -15.98 -9.44 12.72
C ARG A 6 -17.42 -9.85 12.43
N SER A 7 -18.25 -8.93 11.89
CA SER A 7 -19.67 -9.20 11.69
C SER A 7 -19.99 -9.99 10.42
N HIS A 8 -19.12 -9.93 9.39
CA HIS A 8 -19.43 -10.51 8.09
C HIS A 8 -18.45 -11.59 7.61
N ILE A 9 -17.26 -11.66 8.18
CA ILE A 9 -16.25 -12.64 7.77
C ILE A 9 -16.00 -13.66 8.89
N PHE A 10 -15.49 -13.21 10.05
CA PHE A 10 -15.14 -14.07 11.20
C PHE A 10 -16.34 -14.21 12.14
N ASN A 11 -17.41 -14.85 11.68
CA ASN A 11 -18.74 -14.83 12.30
C ASN A 11 -19.40 -16.21 12.44
N TRP A 12 -18.63 -17.29 12.24
CA TRP A 12 -19.09 -18.69 12.23
C TRP A 12 -20.00 -19.07 11.04
N LEU A 13 -20.32 -18.12 10.15
CA LEU A 13 -21.11 -18.37 8.94
C LEU A 13 -20.20 -18.48 7.70
N VAL A 14 -19.27 -17.55 7.52
CA VAL A 14 -18.29 -17.56 6.42
C VAL A 14 -16.99 -18.22 6.90
N TRP A 15 -16.41 -17.69 7.98
CA TRP A 15 -15.21 -18.21 8.62
C TRP A 15 -15.43 -18.35 10.13
N PRO A 16 -14.74 -19.33 10.80
CA PRO A 16 -14.74 -19.36 12.26
C PRO A 16 -14.30 -18.02 12.85
N ASP A 17 -14.83 -17.67 14.01
CA ASP A 17 -14.33 -16.53 14.75
C ASP A 17 -13.01 -16.88 15.44
N PHE A 18 -11.91 -16.73 14.69
CA PHE A 18 -10.55 -16.96 15.19
C PHE A 18 -10.13 -16.04 16.34
N SER A 19 -10.91 -15.00 16.65
CA SER A 19 -10.68 -14.16 17.82
C SER A 19 -11.24 -14.77 19.11
N SER A 20 -11.94 -15.91 19.02
CA SER A 20 -12.51 -16.63 20.16
C SER A 20 -11.95 -18.04 20.36
N ILE A 21 -11.13 -18.55 19.43
CA ILE A 21 -10.54 -19.89 19.48
C ILE A 21 -8.99 -19.85 19.46
N PRO A 22 -8.31 -20.81 20.15
CA PRO A 22 -8.86 -21.88 20.98
C PRO A 22 -9.61 -21.37 22.21
N ASP A 23 -9.22 -20.20 22.73
CA ASP A 23 -9.90 -19.48 23.79
C ASP A 23 -9.67 -17.96 23.66
N ARG A 24 -10.46 -17.14 24.35
CA ARG A 24 -10.41 -15.68 24.23
C ARG A 24 -9.16 -15.02 24.85
N HIS A 25 -8.40 -15.73 25.68
CA HIS A 25 -7.19 -15.20 26.33
C HIS A 25 -5.96 -15.41 25.44
N ASN A 26 -6.00 -16.44 24.58
CA ASN A 26 -4.93 -16.75 23.64
C ASN A 26 -5.49 -17.13 22.25
N PRO A 27 -6.17 -16.19 21.57
CA PRO A 27 -6.83 -16.46 20.31
C PRO A 27 -5.83 -16.56 19.15
N PHE A 28 -6.23 -17.26 18.07
CA PHE A 28 -5.44 -17.30 16.84
C PHE A 28 -5.39 -15.97 16.11
N LEU A 29 -6.37 -15.06 16.34
CA LEU A 29 -6.46 -13.77 15.68
C LEU A 29 -6.76 -12.67 16.69
N CYS A 30 -5.92 -11.65 16.72
CA CYS A 30 -6.15 -10.41 17.47
C CYS A 30 -6.41 -9.26 16.49
N PHE A 31 -7.47 -8.51 16.74
CA PHE A 31 -7.78 -7.29 15.99
C PHE A 31 -7.26 -6.07 16.74
N GLN A 32 -6.44 -5.28 16.08
CA GLN A 32 -5.94 -4.02 16.59
C GLN A 32 -6.26 -2.89 15.62
N GLU A 33 -6.91 -1.84 16.11
CA GLU A 33 -7.11 -0.62 15.33
C GLU A 33 -5.81 0.19 15.30
N MET A 34 -5.54 0.80 14.15
CA MET A 34 -4.44 1.74 13.99
C MET A 34 -4.96 3.04 13.37
N ARG A 35 -4.49 4.15 13.88
CA ARG A 35 -4.70 5.48 13.30
C ARG A 35 -3.46 5.89 12.52
N VAL A 36 -3.64 6.87 11.62
CA VAL A 36 -2.49 7.50 10.93
C VAL A 36 -1.47 7.96 11.98
N ASP A 37 -0.20 7.76 11.69
CA ASP A 37 0.98 7.99 12.53
C ASP A 37 1.17 7.02 13.71
N GLU A 38 0.22 6.14 14.00
CA GLU A 38 0.45 5.10 15.00
C GLU A 38 1.46 4.06 14.53
N VAL A 39 2.27 3.57 15.48
CA VAL A 39 3.33 2.58 15.25
C VAL A 39 3.02 1.31 16.04
N ALA A 40 3.00 0.18 15.33
CA ALA A 40 2.92 -1.15 15.92
C ALA A 40 4.28 -1.85 15.87
N LYS A 41 4.67 -2.47 17.00
CA LYS A 41 5.88 -3.31 17.07
C LYS A 41 5.57 -4.69 16.52
N LEU A 42 6.34 -5.16 15.55
CA LEU A 42 6.21 -6.50 14.97
C LEU A 42 7.19 -7.52 15.58
N GLY A 43 7.97 -7.10 16.58
CA GLY A 43 9.02 -7.91 17.18
C GLY A 43 10.34 -7.92 16.38
N ARG A 44 11.42 -8.37 17.01
CA ARG A 44 12.76 -8.47 16.40
C ARG A 44 13.22 -7.15 15.74
N GLY A 45 13.02 -6.01 16.42
CA GLY A 45 13.42 -4.70 15.88
C GLY A 45 12.57 -4.16 14.73
N ARG A 46 11.48 -4.86 14.34
CA ARG A 46 10.62 -4.44 13.22
C ARG A 46 9.40 -3.66 13.68
N PHE A 47 9.00 -2.71 12.86
CA PHE A 47 7.89 -1.80 13.13
C PHE A 47 6.99 -1.66 11.91
N MET A 48 5.73 -1.35 12.16
CA MET A 48 4.77 -0.93 11.14
C MET A 48 4.15 0.39 11.57
N LYS A 49 4.17 1.39 10.68
CA LYS A 49 3.53 2.70 10.88
C LYS A 49 2.40 2.86 9.85
N ALA A 50 1.24 3.33 10.30
CA ALA A 50 0.17 3.71 9.39
C ALA A 50 0.43 5.12 8.84
N LEU A 51 0.38 5.27 7.51
CA LEU A 51 0.55 6.54 6.80
C LEU A 51 -0.78 6.99 6.18
N PRO A 52 -0.98 8.30 5.91
CA PRO A 52 -2.19 8.76 5.27
C PRO A 52 -2.34 8.17 3.87
N ALA A 53 -3.58 7.82 3.47
CA ALA A 53 -3.95 7.47 2.11
C ALA A 53 -5.25 8.19 1.73
N LEU A 54 -5.43 8.49 0.44
CA LEU A 54 -6.60 9.19 -0.07
C LEU A 54 -7.40 8.26 -0.98
N HIS A 55 -8.47 7.66 -0.43
CA HIS A 55 -9.31 6.77 -1.20
C HIS A 55 -10.81 7.06 -0.98
N THR A 56 -11.69 6.36 -1.71
CA THR A 56 -13.16 6.51 -1.61
C THR A 56 -13.73 5.99 -0.29
N VAL A 57 -13.02 5.07 0.36
CA VAL A 57 -13.32 4.54 1.69
C VAL A 57 -12.16 4.85 2.65
N PRO A 58 -12.35 4.80 3.98
CA PRO A 58 -11.24 4.97 4.92
C PRO A 58 -10.11 3.98 4.62
N ALA A 59 -8.94 4.50 4.29
CA ALA A 59 -7.75 3.76 3.90
C ALA A 59 -6.51 4.33 4.57
N VAL A 60 -5.47 3.51 4.69
CA VAL A 60 -4.13 3.90 5.13
C VAL A 60 -3.10 3.20 4.25
N ALA A 61 -1.97 3.85 4.05
CA ALA A 61 -0.76 3.21 3.59
C ALA A 61 0.04 2.69 4.81
N TYR A 62 1.02 1.84 4.59
CA TYR A 62 1.85 1.29 5.64
C TYR A 62 3.33 1.46 5.32
N GLN A 63 4.08 1.95 6.30
CA GLN A 63 5.52 1.81 6.36
C GLN A 63 5.86 0.56 7.17
N LEU A 64 6.72 -0.29 6.63
CA LEU A 64 7.37 -1.39 7.35
C LEU A 64 8.84 -1.05 7.49
N SER A 65 9.41 -1.19 8.68
CA SER A 65 10.82 -0.88 8.95
C SER A 65 11.51 -2.07 9.61
N GLY A 66 12.75 -2.34 9.20
CA GLY A 66 13.62 -3.37 9.73
C GLY A 66 15.08 -2.91 9.74
N GLU A 67 16.02 -3.80 10.04
CA GLU A 67 17.47 -3.50 10.08
C GLU A 67 18.03 -3.08 8.71
N GLY A 68 17.47 -3.59 7.61
CA GLY A 68 17.91 -3.31 6.26
C GLY A 68 17.25 -2.10 5.60
N GLY A 69 16.42 -1.35 6.32
CA GLY A 69 15.72 -0.15 5.82
C GLY A 69 14.20 -0.24 5.90
N SER A 70 13.53 0.65 5.16
CA SER A 70 12.08 0.77 5.19
C SER A 70 11.45 0.47 3.83
N LEU A 71 10.22 -0.04 3.88
CA LEU A 71 9.32 -0.26 2.75
C LEU A 71 8.04 0.53 2.99
N VAL A 72 7.49 1.16 1.95
CA VAL A 72 6.13 1.71 1.96
C VAL A 72 5.25 0.91 1.00
N PHE A 73 4.07 0.52 1.48
CA PHE A 73 2.97 -0.03 0.70
C PHE A 73 1.83 0.98 0.70
N SER A 74 1.52 1.55 -0.47
CA SER A 74 0.52 2.63 -0.57
C SER A 74 -0.91 2.18 -0.24
N GLY A 75 -1.22 0.88 -0.44
CA GLY A 75 -2.62 0.47 -0.59
C GLY A 75 -3.26 1.22 -1.76
N ASP A 76 -4.59 1.25 -1.83
CA ASP A 76 -5.32 2.03 -2.82
C ASP A 76 -5.32 3.51 -2.44
N THR A 77 -4.87 4.38 -3.33
CA THR A 77 -4.76 5.81 -3.08
C THR A 77 -4.79 6.64 -4.37
N ALA A 78 -5.37 7.83 -4.30
CA ALA A 78 -5.15 8.87 -5.31
C ALA A 78 -3.80 9.57 -5.07
N TYR A 79 -3.45 10.51 -5.95
CA TYR A 79 -2.38 11.49 -5.69
C TYR A 79 -2.65 12.21 -4.37
N SER A 80 -1.70 12.19 -3.45
CA SER A 80 -1.89 12.66 -2.08
C SER A 80 -0.62 13.33 -1.55
N GLU A 81 -0.63 14.66 -1.42
CA GLU A 81 0.48 15.41 -0.81
C GLU A 81 0.78 14.96 0.63
N PRO A 82 -0.21 14.64 1.50
CA PRO A 82 0.09 14.11 2.82
C PRO A 82 0.86 12.76 2.79
N LEU A 83 0.53 11.86 1.84
CA LEU A 83 1.26 10.61 1.69
C LEU A 83 2.68 10.86 1.18
N ILE A 84 2.84 11.74 0.19
CA ILE A 84 4.16 12.13 -0.35
C ILE A 84 5.03 12.74 0.76
N ALA A 85 4.49 13.62 1.58
CA ALA A 85 5.21 14.20 2.71
C ALA A 85 5.66 13.12 3.70
N ALA A 86 4.75 12.23 4.10
CA ALA A 86 5.06 11.12 5.01
C ALA A 86 6.13 10.17 4.44
N ILE A 87 6.11 9.91 3.13
CA ILE A 87 7.15 9.10 2.46
C ILE A 87 8.50 9.82 2.48
N ASN A 88 8.50 11.13 2.23
CA ASN A 88 9.72 11.94 2.20
C ASN A 88 10.38 12.11 3.59
N ASP A 89 9.65 11.88 4.66
CA ASP A 89 10.15 11.88 6.05
C ASP A 89 10.82 10.55 6.44
N ILE A 90 10.82 9.53 5.57
CA ILE A 90 11.45 8.24 5.82
C ILE A 90 12.91 8.28 5.31
N PRO A 91 13.92 8.32 6.20
CA PRO A 91 15.30 8.55 5.79
C PRO A 91 15.95 7.35 5.09
N ASP A 92 15.47 6.14 5.38
CA ASP A 92 16.02 4.86 4.93
C ASP A 92 15.05 4.09 4.01
N LEU A 93 14.20 4.82 3.27
CA LEU A 93 13.24 4.23 2.34
C LEU A 93 13.96 3.47 1.23
N ARG A 94 13.79 2.17 1.19
CA ARG A 94 14.41 1.26 0.24
C ARG A 94 13.46 0.79 -0.86
N TYR A 95 12.20 0.51 -0.49
CA TYR A 95 11.19 0.03 -1.41
C TYR A 95 9.91 0.87 -1.32
N LEU A 96 9.35 1.20 -2.48
CA LEU A 96 8.05 1.85 -2.61
C LEU A 96 7.14 0.96 -3.46
N LEU A 97 6.17 0.31 -2.82
CA LEU A 97 5.10 -0.43 -3.49
C LEU A 97 3.92 0.50 -3.66
N VAL A 98 3.65 0.94 -4.88
CA VAL A 98 2.62 1.93 -5.17
C VAL A 98 1.62 1.39 -6.18
N GLU A 99 0.34 1.66 -5.94
CA GLU A 99 -0.73 1.25 -6.82
C GLU A 99 -0.73 2.03 -8.14
N THR A 100 -1.17 1.41 -9.22
CA THR A 100 -1.55 2.09 -10.46
C THR A 100 -2.61 1.24 -11.14
N ALA A 101 -3.88 1.59 -10.90
CA ALA A 101 -5.00 0.72 -11.24
C ALA A 101 -5.39 0.77 -12.72
N PHE A 102 -5.26 1.93 -13.38
CA PHE A 102 -5.80 2.18 -14.70
C PHE A 102 -4.77 2.76 -15.66
N PRO A 103 -4.87 2.51 -16.98
CA PRO A 103 -4.10 3.24 -17.99
C PRO A 103 -4.60 4.69 -18.13
N ASP A 104 -3.79 5.57 -18.72
CA ASP A 104 -4.13 7.00 -18.90
C ASP A 104 -5.40 7.22 -19.73
N ALA A 105 -5.74 6.30 -20.63
CA ALA A 105 -7.03 6.36 -21.34
C ALA A 105 -8.26 6.33 -20.41
N LEU A 106 -8.08 5.92 -19.14
CA LEU A 106 -9.09 5.90 -18.08
C LEU A 106 -8.78 6.89 -16.95
N HIS A 107 -8.09 7.99 -17.26
CA HIS A 107 -7.68 9.01 -16.28
C HIS A 107 -8.87 9.54 -15.45
N ASP A 108 -9.99 9.87 -16.09
CA ASP A 108 -11.18 10.38 -15.39
C ASP A 108 -11.76 9.34 -14.42
N LEU A 109 -11.71 8.06 -14.78
CA LEU A 109 -12.11 6.97 -13.90
C LEU A 109 -11.15 6.82 -12.73
N ALA A 110 -9.84 6.96 -12.96
CA ALA A 110 -8.83 6.95 -11.90
C ALA A 110 -9.10 8.06 -10.88
N LEU A 111 -9.35 9.28 -11.35
CA LEU A 111 -9.72 10.41 -10.48
C LEU A 111 -11.02 10.15 -9.69
N ALA A 112 -12.07 9.71 -10.37
CA ALA A 112 -13.38 9.47 -9.76
C ALA A 112 -13.34 8.35 -8.70
N SER A 113 -12.56 7.30 -8.95
CA SER A 113 -12.38 6.16 -8.04
C SER A 113 -11.24 6.30 -7.04
N ARG A 114 -10.51 7.43 -7.08
CA ARG A 114 -9.34 7.73 -6.23
C ARG A 114 -8.25 6.69 -6.32
N HIS A 115 -7.84 6.41 -7.56
CA HIS A 115 -6.68 5.60 -7.89
C HIS A 115 -5.66 6.40 -8.70
N LEU A 116 -4.48 5.82 -8.90
CA LEU A 116 -3.48 6.36 -9.81
C LEU A 116 -3.63 5.75 -11.23
N CYS A 117 -3.24 6.55 -12.22
CA CYS A 117 -2.89 6.14 -13.57
C CYS A 117 -1.44 6.58 -13.86
N PRO A 118 -0.79 6.18 -14.97
CA PRO A 118 0.62 6.46 -15.24
C PRO A 118 1.01 7.95 -15.14
N SER A 119 0.22 8.86 -15.68
CA SER A 119 0.49 10.30 -15.58
C SER A 119 0.41 10.82 -14.14
N LEU A 120 -0.56 10.36 -13.33
CA LEU A 120 -0.66 10.71 -11.92
C LEU A 120 0.44 10.07 -11.07
N LEU A 121 0.85 8.84 -11.41
CA LEU A 121 2.01 8.18 -10.79
C LEU A 121 3.29 8.97 -11.06
N ALA A 122 3.49 9.45 -12.29
CA ALA A 122 4.65 10.26 -12.65
C ALA A 122 4.73 11.52 -11.78
N LEU A 123 3.63 12.27 -11.66
CA LEU A 123 3.54 13.44 -10.78
C LEU A 123 3.82 13.09 -9.32
N PHE A 124 3.33 11.94 -8.85
CA PHE A 124 3.59 11.45 -7.49
C PHE A 124 5.09 11.16 -7.30
N LEU A 125 5.70 10.43 -8.22
CA LEU A 125 7.11 10.04 -8.13
C LEU A 125 8.07 11.23 -8.26
N GLU A 126 7.75 12.26 -9.06
CA GLU A 126 8.53 13.49 -9.16
C GLU A 126 8.71 14.21 -7.81
N ARG A 127 7.73 14.05 -6.90
CA ARG A 127 7.74 14.66 -5.57
C ARG A 127 8.48 13.82 -4.52
N ILE A 128 8.81 12.57 -4.81
CA ILE A 128 9.58 11.73 -3.90
C ILE A 128 11.05 12.16 -3.93
N LYS A 129 11.62 12.50 -2.77
CA LYS A 129 13.00 13.03 -2.66
C LYS A 129 14.07 11.94 -2.67
N SER A 130 13.79 10.80 -2.01
CA SER A 130 14.67 9.63 -2.00
C SER A 130 14.65 8.89 -3.33
N ASN A 131 15.45 7.82 -3.46
CA ASN A 131 15.49 7.01 -4.67
C ASN A 131 15.21 5.52 -4.35
N PRO A 132 13.99 5.20 -3.85
CA PRO A 132 13.63 3.82 -3.57
C PRO A 132 13.50 3.00 -4.85
N GLU A 133 13.62 1.68 -4.72
CA GLU A 133 13.18 0.76 -5.76
C GLU A 133 11.64 0.76 -5.80
N VAL A 134 11.06 1.11 -6.98
CA VAL A 134 9.61 1.29 -7.12
C VAL A 134 8.98 0.04 -7.73
N TRP A 135 7.94 -0.47 -7.07
CA TRP A 135 7.16 -1.63 -7.49
C TRP A 135 5.69 -1.25 -7.67
N ILE A 136 5.14 -1.62 -8.83
CA ILE A 136 3.75 -1.31 -9.19
C ILE A 136 2.84 -2.46 -8.78
N THR A 137 1.81 -2.12 -8.03
CA THR A 137 0.73 -3.03 -7.61
C THR A 137 -0.62 -2.60 -8.16
N HIS A 138 -1.67 -3.38 -7.87
CA HIS A 138 -3.07 -3.10 -8.23
C HIS A 138 -3.36 -3.03 -9.73
N LEU A 139 -2.45 -3.49 -10.59
CA LEU A 139 -2.67 -3.54 -12.03
C LEU A 139 -3.90 -4.37 -12.38
N LYS A 140 -4.81 -3.82 -13.18
CA LYS A 140 -5.98 -4.58 -13.67
C LYS A 140 -5.53 -5.58 -14.73
N PRO A 141 -5.82 -6.88 -14.61
CA PRO A 141 -5.26 -7.93 -15.48
C PRO A 141 -5.41 -7.66 -16.98
N SER A 142 -6.59 -7.16 -17.41
CA SER A 142 -6.86 -6.85 -18.83
C SER A 142 -6.13 -5.61 -19.36
N ARG A 143 -5.51 -4.80 -18.49
CA ARG A 143 -4.88 -3.52 -18.83
C ARG A 143 -3.42 -3.42 -18.37
N ALA A 144 -2.92 -4.42 -17.67
CA ALA A 144 -1.61 -4.38 -17.03
C ALA A 144 -0.48 -4.03 -18.00
N ARG A 145 -0.47 -4.64 -19.20
CA ARG A 145 0.55 -4.37 -20.20
C ARG A 145 0.55 -2.91 -20.63
N THR A 146 -0.60 -2.37 -21.06
CA THR A 146 -0.72 -0.97 -21.48
C THR A 146 -0.30 -0.02 -20.36
N THR A 147 -0.79 -0.25 -19.15
CA THR A 147 -0.43 0.58 -17.98
C THR A 147 1.09 0.58 -17.72
N LEU A 148 1.75 -0.57 -17.82
CA LEU A 148 3.21 -0.67 -17.63
C LEU A 148 4.01 -0.02 -18.77
N GLU A 149 3.56 -0.14 -20.02
CA GLU A 149 4.16 0.53 -21.18
C GLU A 149 4.08 2.06 -21.01
N GLU A 150 2.93 2.59 -20.58
CA GLU A 150 2.75 4.02 -20.30
C GLU A 150 3.63 4.49 -19.11
N ILE A 151 3.67 3.72 -18.01
CA ILE A 151 4.56 4.01 -16.86
C ILE A 151 6.02 4.11 -17.32
N ALA A 152 6.48 3.18 -18.15
CA ALA A 152 7.86 3.20 -18.66
C ALA A 152 8.18 4.46 -19.48
N GLY A 153 7.16 5.06 -20.11
CA GLY A 153 7.31 6.32 -20.85
C GLY A 153 7.43 7.58 -19.97
N TYR A 154 6.93 7.53 -18.72
CA TYR A 154 6.85 8.72 -17.84
C TYR A 154 7.91 8.77 -16.75
N CYS A 155 8.44 7.65 -16.33
CA CYS A 155 9.05 7.55 -14.99
C CYS A 155 10.49 8.02 -14.80
N GLY A 156 11.00 8.89 -15.67
CA GLY A 156 12.22 9.69 -15.43
C GLY A 156 13.38 8.92 -14.76
N ARG A 157 13.73 9.33 -13.53
CA ARG A 157 14.83 8.71 -12.77
C ARG A 157 14.48 7.34 -12.16
N PHE A 158 13.19 7.00 -12.05
CA PHE A 158 12.73 5.71 -11.54
C PHE A 158 12.54 4.73 -12.72
N SER A 159 12.72 3.45 -12.44
CA SER A 159 12.44 2.35 -13.36
C SER A 159 11.45 1.40 -12.68
N PRO A 160 10.16 1.79 -12.55
CA PRO A 160 9.19 0.99 -11.83
C PRO A 160 9.00 -0.38 -12.46
N LYS A 161 8.90 -1.40 -11.62
CA LYS A 161 8.72 -2.80 -12.01
C LYS A 161 7.35 -3.29 -11.56
N ALA A 162 6.75 -4.23 -12.29
CA ALA A 162 5.52 -4.88 -11.85
C ALA A 162 5.80 -5.77 -10.63
N LEU A 163 4.99 -5.63 -9.58
CA LEU A 163 4.99 -6.58 -8.47
C LEU A 163 4.43 -7.93 -8.95
N HIS A 164 5.06 -9.02 -8.60
CA HIS A 164 4.63 -10.35 -9.00
C HIS A 164 4.64 -11.33 -7.81
N ASN A 165 3.85 -12.40 -7.92
CA ASN A 165 3.81 -13.44 -6.89
C ASN A 165 5.18 -14.10 -6.71
N GLY A 166 5.56 -14.33 -5.46
CA GLY A 166 6.84 -14.93 -5.11
C GLY A 166 8.02 -13.96 -5.06
N LEU A 167 7.82 -12.66 -5.29
CA LEU A 167 8.86 -11.67 -5.06
C LEU A 167 9.18 -11.57 -3.56
N GLU A 168 10.44 -11.66 -3.23
CA GLU A 168 10.96 -11.47 -1.88
C GLU A 168 11.71 -10.13 -1.78
N LEU A 169 11.34 -9.30 -0.81
CA LEU A 169 12.01 -8.04 -0.47
C LEU A 169 12.53 -8.16 0.96
N THR A 170 13.81 -7.83 1.15
CA THR A 170 14.47 -7.94 2.47
C THR A 170 14.65 -6.56 3.10
N LEU A 171 14.23 -6.42 4.36
CA LEU A 171 14.35 -5.23 5.20
C LEU A 171 15.21 -5.49 6.43
#